data_7239545e92ebe6f7f10ba03f937c0b62
#
_entry.id   7239545e92ebe6f7f10ba03f937c0b62
#
_cell.length_a   1.000
_cell.length_b   1.000
_cell.length_c   1.000
_cell.angle_alpha   90.00
_cell.angle_beta   90.00
_cell.angle_gamma   90.00
#
_symmetry.space_group_name_H-M   'P 1'
#
loop_
_entity.id
_entity.type
_entity.pdbx_description
1 polymer ?
#
loop_
_entity_poly.entity_id
_entity_poly.type
_entity_poly.pdbx_seq_one_letter_code
_entity_poly.pdbx_strand_id
1 'polypeptide(L)'
;IEMWISENTAEGVEERKIVFSGDIGPGNRPLIKDPEYLTSADYVVMESTYGDRTHETPPDYAVELARVIRDTFTRGGNLVIPAFSVGRTQEMLYFIRRIKMENLLPEFQNFEVYVDSPLAVEATTIFGKNVQDCFDDTALALVQQGINPIGFPGLRMAITSDESKMINFNDKPKVILSASGMCEAGRIRHHLKHNLWRKDSTILFVGYQVPGTLGNMLLNGAKEVKLFGETIEVQAKIENLPGISGHADVNQLTKWVSMFDPKPKRVFIVHGEDKVTEQFAAHIHEELGLEAYAPFSGDAFDLLTGACVAQGSREAVEKKSTRAVNNIFARLVAAGERLMTVIRKCEGMPNRELGKFADQINELCNKWER
;
A
#
# COMPACT_ATOMS: atom_id res chain seq x y z
N ILE A 1 6.27 -7.19 -15.04
CA ILE A 1 6.65 -6.47 -16.27
C ILE A 1 7.62 -7.34 -17.04
N GLU A 2 7.38 -7.55 -18.32
CA GLU A 2 8.29 -8.23 -19.24
C GLU A 2 8.98 -7.19 -20.11
N MET A 3 10.30 -7.29 -20.25
CA MET A 3 11.12 -6.36 -21.04
C MET A 3 12.06 -7.14 -21.94
N TRP A 4 12.09 -6.82 -23.22
CA TRP A 4 13.05 -7.33 -24.19
C TRP A 4 14.09 -6.26 -24.49
N ILE A 5 15.35 -6.60 -24.34
CA ILE A 5 16.49 -5.72 -24.59
C ILE A 5 17.31 -6.32 -25.69
N SER A 6 17.49 -5.58 -26.79
CA SER A 6 18.29 -5.99 -27.94
C SER A 6 19.57 -5.18 -28.02
N GLU A 7 20.70 -5.83 -28.27
CA GLU A 7 22.00 -5.22 -28.47
C GLU A 7 22.65 -5.70 -29.77
N ASN A 8 23.25 -4.76 -30.49
CA ASN A 8 24.02 -5.08 -31.70
C ASN A 8 25.43 -5.53 -31.30
N THR A 9 25.74 -6.79 -31.51
CA THR A 9 27.06 -7.38 -31.29
C THR A 9 27.79 -7.60 -32.62
N ALA A 10 29.07 -8.01 -32.56
CA ALA A 10 29.82 -8.38 -33.77
C ALA A 10 29.25 -9.61 -34.49
N GLU A 11 28.47 -10.44 -33.79
CA GLU A 11 27.86 -11.67 -34.29
C GLU A 11 26.40 -11.48 -34.77
N GLY A 12 25.83 -10.28 -34.56
CA GLY A 12 24.46 -9.95 -34.92
C GLY A 12 23.69 -9.29 -33.75
N VAL A 13 22.37 -9.26 -33.87
CA VAL A 13 21.49 -8.72 -32.79
C VAL A 13 21.25 -9.82 -31.77
N GLU A 14 21.65 -9.59 -30.54
CA GLU A 14 21.28 -10.44 -29.41
C GLU A 14 20.17 -9.81 -28.60
N GLU A 15 19.21 -10.63 -28.19
CA GLU A 15 18.07 -10.21 -27.35
C GLU A 15 18.08 -10.94 -26.00
N ARG A 16 17.71 -10.25 -24.96
CA ARG A 16 17.50 -10.81 -23.62
C ARG A 16 16.14 -10.39 -23.10
N LYS A 17 15.42 -11.35 -22.51
CA LYS A 17 14.16 -11.14 -21.82
C LYS A 17 14.39 -11.00 -20.34
N ILE A 18 13.98 -9.87 -19.74
CA ILE A 18 14.01 -9.64 -18.31
C ILE A 18 12.57 -9.56 -17.80
N VAL A 19 12.32 -10.25 -16.70
CA VAL A 19 11.04 -10.21 -15.98
C VAL A 19 11.22 -9.52 -14.63
N PHE A 20 10.39 -8.52 -14.36
CA PHE A 20 10.27 -7.89 -13.05
C PHE A 20 8.95 -8.35 -12.43
N SER A 21 9.03 -9.01 -11.28
CA SER A 21 7.82 -9.53 -10.62
C SER A 21 6.88 -8.41 -10.14
N GLY A 22 7.43 -7.28 -9.71
CA GLY A 22 6.71 -6.40 -8.80
C GLY A 22 6.42 -7.13 -7.49
N ASP A 23 5.40 -6.70 -6.75
CA ASP A 23 4.92 -7.38 -5.57
C ASP A 23 4.04 -8.58 -5.98
N ILE A 24 4.44 -9.79 -5.61
CA ILE A 24 3.67 -11.00 -5.89
C ILE A 24 2.67 -11.20 -4.76
N GLY A 25 1.38 -11.13 -5.06
CA GLY A 25 0.34 -11.37 -4.07
C GLY A 25 0.24 -12.86 -3.69
N PRO A 26 -0.28 -13.18 -2.50
CA PRO A 26 -0.65 -14.56 -2.19
C PRO A 26 -1.79 -15.01 -3.09
N GLY A 27 -1.81 -16.30 -3.42
CA GLY A 27 -2.91 -16.91 -4.15
C GLY A 27 -4.20 -17.00 -3.33
N ASN A 28 -5.32 -17.24 -4.00
CA ASN A 28 -6.66 -17.37 -3.42
C ASN A 28 -7.14 -16.13 -2.63
N ARG A 29 -6.68 -14.95 -3.01
CA ARG A 29 -7.23 -13.71 -2.47
C ARG A 29 -8.61 -13.45 -3.07
N PRO A 30 -9.56 -12.99 -2.25
CA PRO A 30 -10.87 -12.65 -2.80
C PRO A 30 -10.80 -11.41 -3.69
N LEU A 31 -11.72 -11.32 -4.63
CA LEU A 31 -11.96 -10.18 -5.52
C LEU A 31 -11.05 -10.12 -6.74
N ILE A 32 -9.76 -10.39 -6.60
CA ILE A 32 -8.80 -10.28 -7.70
C ILE A 32 -8.23 -11.65 -8.08
N LYS A 33 -7.87 -11.78 -9.36
CA LYS A 33 -7.21 -12.98 -9.88
C LYS A 33 -5.91 -13.27 -9.13
N ASP A 34 -5.54 -14.53 -9.09
CA ASP A 34 -4.24 -14.97 -8.60
C ASP A 34 -3.10 -14.42 -9.47
N PRO A 35 -1.87 -14.32 -8.92
CA PRO A 35 -0.70 -13.93 -9.68
C PRO A 35 -0.51 -14.79 -10.91
N GLU A 36 -0.19 -14.16 -12.04
CA GLU A 36 0.11 -14.85 -13.28
C GLU A 36 1.50 -15.50 -13.21
N TYR A 37 1.58 -16.74 -13.71
CA TYR A 37 2.83 -17.46 -13.83
C TYR A 37 3.43 -17.25 -15.21
N LEU A 38 4.66 -16.74 -15.25
CA LEU A 38 5.43 -16.59 -16.47
C LEU A 38 6.34 -17.80 -16.67
N THR A 39 6.54 -18.18 -17.93
CA THR A 39 7.24 -19.45 -18.26
C THR A 39 8.62 -19.26 -18.85
N SER A 40 9.01 -18.05 -19.25
CA SER A 40 10.32 -17.82 -19.88
C SER A 40 10.90 -16.47 -19.53
N ALA A 41 12.19 -16.45 -19.19
CA ALA A 41 13.01 -15.26 -19.04
C ALA A 41 14.49 -15.62 -19.07
N ASP A 42 15.35 -14.73 -19.57
CA ASP A 42 16.81 -14.85 -19.36
C ASP A 42 17.21 -14.42 -17.94
N TYR A 43 16.54 -13.37 -17.45
CA TYR A 43 16.78 -12.81 -16.13
C TYR A 43 15.45 -12.51 -15.43
N VAL A 44 15.41 -12.74 -14.13
CA VAL A 44 14.26 -12.44 -13.27
C VAL A 44 14.71 -11.52 -12.15
N VAL A 45 13.95 -10.46 -11.91
CA VAL A 45 14.09 -9.57 -10.74
C VAL A 45 12.83 -9.70 -9.92
N MET A 46 12.92 -10.29 -8.74
CA MET A 46 11.74 -10.62 -7.93
C MET A 46 11.83 -10.15 -6.49
N GLU A 47 10.66 -9.92 -5.90
CA GLU A 47 10.52 -9.61 -4.50
C GLU A 47 10.90 -10.76 -3.58
N SER A 48 11.13 -10.43 -2.31
CA SER A 48 11.41 -11.41 -1.25
C SER A 48 10.87 -10.96 0.12
N THR A 49 9.80 -10.19 0.17
CA THR A 49 9.28 -9.60 1.41
C THR A 49 9.08 -10.64 2.52
N TYR A 50 8.57 -11.82 2.20
CA TYR A 50 8.43 -12.96 3.10
C TYR A 50 9.18 -14.20 2.61
N GLY A 51 10.36 -14.01 2.06
CA GLY A 51 11.23 -15.08 1.57
C GLY A 51 11.80 -15.99 2.67
N ASP A 52 11.58 -15.68 3.94
CA ASP A 52 12.08 -16.41 5.10
C ASP A 52 11.00 -17.14 5.92
N ARG A 53 9.71 -17.00 5.55
CA ARG A 53 8.61 -17.53 6.36
C ARG A 53 7.38 -17.86 5.54
N THR A 54 6.53 -18.71 6.13
CA THR A 54 5.19 -19.04 5.62
C THR A 54 4.12 -18.18 6.29
N HIS A 55 3.03 -17.92 5.58
CA HIS A 55 1.84 -17.31 6.18
C HIS A 55 1.05 -18.35 6.99
N GLU A 56 0.45 -17.89 8.08
CA GLU A 56 -0.56 -18.69 8.77
C GLU A 56 -1.78 -18.91 7.87
N THR A 57 -2.49 -20.01 8.09
CA THR A 57 -3.73 -20.26 7.37
C THR A 57 -4.71 -19.12 7.65
N PRO A 58 -5.20 -18.42 6.62
CA PRO A 58 -6.09 -17.29 6.81
C PRO A 58 -7.42 -17.74 7.43
N PRO A 59 -7.95 -17.02 8.45
CA PRO A 59 -9.28 -17.25 8.95
C PRO A 59 -10.34 -16.85 7.91
N ASP A 60 -11.62 -17.17 8.15
CA ASP A 60 -12.69 -16.49 7.41
C ASP A 60 -12.76 -15.02 7.85
N TYR A 61 -12.18 -14.17 7.02
CA TYR A 61 -12.07 -12.73 7.32
C TYR A 61 -13.42 -12.03 7.48
N ALA A 62 -14.47 -12.49 6.79
CA ALA A 62 -15.80 -11.92 6.98
C ALA A 62 -16.37 -12.25 8.37
N VAL A 63 -16.13 -13.46 8.86
CA VAL A 63 -16.55 -13.87 10.20
C VAL A 63 -15.77 -13.11 11.27
N GLU A 64 -14.44 -13.02 11.14
CA GLU A 64 -13.61 -12.29 12.11
C GLU A 64 -13.92 -10.78 12.10
N LEU A 65 -14.10 -10.17 10.95
CA LEU A 65 -14.49 -8.78 10.82
C LEU A 65 -15.88 -8.54 11.42
N ALA A 66 -16.83 -9.46 11.20
CA ALA A 66 -18.16 -9.39 11.83
C ALA A 66 -18.05 -9.45 13.37
N ARG A 67 -17.18 -10.29 13.92
CA ARG A 67 -16.91 -10.33 15.37
C ARG A 67 -16.42 -8.97 15.88
N VAL A 68 -15.45 -8.37 15.23
CA VAL A 68 -14.89 -7.06 15.64
C VAL A 68 -15.95 -5.95 15.52
N ILE A 69 -16.76 -5.94 14.45
CA ILE A 69 -17.87 -4.98 14.29
C ILE A 69 -18.89 -5.16 15.43
N ARG A 70 -19.31 -6.40 15.71
CA ARG A 70 -20.26 -6.73 16.78
C ARG A 70 -19.76 -6.21 18.13
N ASP A 71 -18.54 -6.58 18.48
CA ASP A 71 -17.92 -6.18 19.75
C ASP A 71 -17.86 -4.66 19.91
N THR A 72 -17.50 -3.97 18.83
CA THR A 72 -17.36 -2.50 18.81
C THR A 72 -18.73 -1.82 18.92
N PHE A 73 -19.69 -2.26 18.13
CA PHE A 73 -21.03 -1.64 18.10
C PHE A 73 -21.85 -1.92 19.37
N THR A 74 -21.63 -3.07 19.99
CA THR A 74 -22.23 -3.39 21.32
C THR A 74 -21.75 -2.41 22.38
N ARG A 75 -20.53 -1.91 22.29
CA ARG A 75 -20.01 -0.84 23.16
C ARG A 75 -20.48 0.56 22.75
N GLY A 76 -21.13 0.71 21.59
CA GLY A 76 -21.59 1.99 21.06
C GLY A 76 -20.53 2.80 20.32
N GLY A 77 -19.38 2.21 20.03
CA GLY A 77 -18.23 2.88 19.41
C GLY A 77 -18.15 2.74 17.89
N ASN A 78 -17.17 3.41 17.30
CA ASN A 78 -16.83 3.33 15.89
C ASN A 78 -15.72 2.28 15.66
N LEU A 79 -15.82 1.57 14.54
CA LEU A 79 -14.70 0.77 14.03
C LEU A 79 -13.93 1.58 12.99
N VAL A 80 -12.69 1.93 13.30
CA VAL A 80 -11.79 2.67 12.40
C VAL A 80 -10.75 1.71 11.85
N ILE A 81 -10.66 1.63 10.52
CA ILE A 81 -9.77 0.70 9.80
C ILE A 81 -8.80 1.53 8.95
N PRO A 82 -7.54 1.69 9.40
CA PRO A 82 -6.48 2.21 8.56
C PRO A 82 -6.20 1.24 7.40
N ALA A 83 -6.38 1.69 6.14
CA ALA A 83 -6.21 0.84 4.99
C ALA A 83 -5.49 1.57 3.86
N PHE A 84 -4.72 0.83 3.04
CA PHE A 84 -4.20 1.39 1.79
C PHE A 84 -5.35 1.67 0.83
N SER A 85 -5.21 2.74 0.07
CA SER A 85 -6.25 3.19 -0.87
C SER A 85 -6.53 2.20 -1.98
N VAL A 86 -5.50 1.47 -2.42
CA VAL A 86 -5.58 0.47 -3.49
C VAL A 86 -5.43 -0.93 -2.90
N GLY A 87 -6.26 -1.85 -3.33
CA GLY A 87 -6.28 -3.25 -2.94
C GLY A 87 -6.96 -3.48 -1.59
N ARG A 88 -6.34 -3.07 -0.48
CA ARG A 88 -6.83 -3.36 0.88
C ARG A 88 -8.21 -2.77 1.18
N THR A 89 -8.47 -1.55 0.77
CA THR A 89 -9.79 -0.94 0.95
C THR A 89 -10.87 -1.74 0.22
N GLN A 90 -10.63 -2.14 -1.03
CA GLN A 90 -11.59 -2.88 -1.85
C GLN A 90 -11.82 -4.30 -1.29
N GLU A 91 -10.80 -4.95 -0.78
CA GLU A 91 -10.89 -6.24 -0.11
C GLU A 91 -11.74 -6.16 1.18
N MET A 92 -11.56 -5.11 1.99
CA MET A 92 -12.41 -4.86 3.16
C MET A 92 -13.87 -4.62 2.76
N LEU A 93 -14.12 -3.89 1.68
CA LEU A 93 -15.48 -3.69 1.15
C LEU A 93 -16.11 -5.01 0.72
N TYR A 94 -15.36 -5.89 0.09
CA TYR A 94 -15.82 -7.24 -0.27
C TYR A 94 -16.23 -8.05 0.97
N PHE A 95 -15.42 -8.08 2.03
CA PHE A 95 -15.78 -8.78 3.26
C PHE A 95 -16.99 -8.15 3.96
N ILE A 96 -17.08 -6.83 4.02
CA ILE A 96 -18.24 -6.15 4.62
C ILE A 96 -19.51 -6.42 3.82
N ARG A 97 -19.42 -6.49 2.49
CA ARG A 97 -20.54 -6.92 1.66
C ARG A 97 -20.99 -8.34 2.03
N ARG A 98 -20.05 -9.29 2.14
CA ARG A 98 -20.38 -10.67 2.60
C ARG A 98 -21.09 -10.64 3.94
N ILE A 99 -20.60 -9.90 4.92
CA ILE A 99 -21.22 -9.76 6.25
C ILE A 99 -22.68 -9.33 6.13
N LYS A 100 -22.97 -8.36 5.28
CA LYS A 100 -24.35 -7.84 5.09
C LYS A 100 -25.24 -8.81 4.31
N MET A 101 -24.72 -9.43 3.24
CA MET A 101 -25.50 -10.32 2.38
C MET A 101 -25.77 -11.68 3.04
N GLU A 102 -24.79 -12.22 3.77
CA GLU A 102 -24.90 -13.47 4.52
C GLU A 102 -25.54 -13.27 5.91
N ASN A 103 -25.94 -12.03 6.24
CA ASN A 103 -26.57 -11.66 7.50
C ASN A 103 -25.79 -12.11 8.75
N LEU A 104 -24.43 -11.95 8.72
CA LEU A 104 -23.56 -12.32 9.84
C LEU A 104 -23.72 -11.43 11.08
N LEU A 105 -24.42 -10.28 10.94
CA LEU A 105 -24.73 -9.31 11.99
C LEU A 105 -26.21 -8.99 12.00
N PRO A 106 -27.09 -9.92 12.35
CA PRO A 106 -28.54 -9.72 12.31
C PRO A 106 -29.00 -8.60 13.25
N GLU A 107 -28.27 -8.34 14.33
CA GLU A 107 -28.53 -7.26 15.29
C GLU A 107 -28.12 -5.86 14.81
N PHE A 108 -27.30 -5.77 13.78
CA PHE A 108 -26.77 -4.51 13.23
C PHE A 108 -26.90 -4.44 11.70
N GLN A 109 -28.06 -4.71 11.13
CA GLN A 109 -28.25 -4.84 9.68
C GLN A 109 -27.98 -3.53 8.90
N ASN A 110 -28.32 -2.38 9.46
CA ASN A 110 -28.37 -1.07 8.77
C ASN A 110 -27.19 -0.16 9.11
N PHE A 111 -26.03 -0.71 9.52
CA PHE A 111 -24.87 0.14 9.80
C PHE A 111 -24.29 0.77 8.54
N GLU A 112 -23.75 1.97 8.71
CA GLU A 112 -23.06 2.70 7.64
C GLU A 112 -21.57 2.39 7.63
N VAL A 113 -21.01 2.39 6.43
CA VAL A 113 -19.58 2.19 6.17
C VAL A 113 -19.08 3.37 5.34
N TYR A 114 -18.10 4.06 5.83
CA TYR A 114 -17.52 5.21 5.16
C TYR A 114 -16.15 4.86 4.57
N VAL A 115 -15.95 5.15 3.29
CA VAL A 115 -14.63 5.22 2.67
C VAL A 115 -14.23 6.68 2.62
N ASP A 116 -13.33 7.08 3.53
CA ASP A 116 -12.88 8.46 3.65
C ASP A 116 -11.44 8.63 3.16
N SER A 117 -11.30 8.53 1.84
CA SER A 117 -10.07 8.77 1.11
C SER A 117 -10.41 9.00 -0.36
N PRO A 118 -10.17 10.21 -0.92
CA PRO A 118 -10.41 10.47 -2.34
C PRO A 118 -9.71 9.47 -3.27
N LEU A 119 -8.47 9.12 -2.97
CA LEU A 119 -7.72 8.13 -3.74
C LEU A 119 -8.33 6.73 -3.64
N ALA A 120 -8.86 6.33 -2.48
CA ALA A 120 -9.53 5.04 -2.34
C ALA A 120 -10.86 4.99 -3.11
N VAL A 121 -11.60 6.11 -3.15
CA VAL A 121 -12.82 6.23 -3.95
C VAL A 121 -12.51 6.11 -5.44
N GLU A 122 -11.47 6.79 -5.91
CA GLU A 122 -11.02 6.71 -7.30
C GLU A 122 -10.55 5.28 -7.65
N ALA A 123 -9.71 4.66 -6.81
CA ALA A 123 -9.30 3.27 -6.98
C ALA A 123 -10.49 2.31 -7.06
N THR A 124 -11.49 2.47 -6.18
CA THR A 124 -12.70 1.65 -6.20
C THR A 124 -13.49 1.81 -7.51
N THR A 125 -13.51 3.02 -8.06
CA THR A 125 -14.11 3.27 -9.38
C THR A 125 -13.35 2.57 -10.50
N ILE A 126 -12.00 2.57 -10.43
CA ILE A 126 -11.14 1.88 -11.42
C ILE A 126 -11.33 0.36 -11.34
N PHE A 127 -11.43 -0.21 -10.14
CA PHE A 127 -11.77 -1.63 -9.95
C PHE A 127 -13.06 -2.00 -10.69
N GLY A 128 -14.11 -1.18 -10.53
CA GLY A 128 -15.39 -1.39 -11.21
C GLY A 128 -15.35 -1.27 -12.75
N LYS A 129 -14.31 -0.63 -13.32
CA LYS A 129 -14.12 -0.52 -14.78
C LYS A 129 -13.30 -1.66 -15.37
N ASN A 130 -12.49 -2.35 -14.56
CA ASN A 130 -11.56 -3.39 -15.02
C ASN A 130 -11.96 -4.79 -14.51
N VAL A 131 -13.25 -5.03 -14.38
CA VAL A 131 -13.82 -6.27 -13.81
C VAL A 131 -13.35 -7.52 -14.57
N GLN A 132 -13.43 -7.52 -15.90
CA GLN A 132 -13.13 -8.69 -16.73
C GLN A 132 -11.65 -9.10 -16.65
N ASP A 133 -10.77 -8.12 -16.57
CA ASP A 133 -9.33 -8.35 -16.59
C ASP A 133 -8.79 -8.72 -15.21
N CYS A 134 -9.38 -8.17 -14.13
CA CYS A 134 -8.78 -8.19 -12.79
C CYS A 134 -9.53 -9.05 -11.77
N PHE A 135 -10.86 -9.29 -11.93
CA PHE A 135 -11.62 -10.00 -10.90
C PHE A 135 -11.48 -11.51 -11.05
N ASP A 136 -11.48 -12.19 -9.88
CA ASP A 136 -11.53 -13.64 -9.80
C ASP A 136 -12.90 -14.19 -10.29
N ASP A 137 -12.98 -15.49 -10.50
CA ASP A 137 -14.19 -16.14 -11.01
C ASP A 137 -15.41 -15.94 -10.10
N THR A 138 -15.18 -15.88 -8.78
CA THR A 138 -16.25 -15.67 -7.79
C THR A 138 -16.82 -14.25 -7.89
N ALA A 139 -15.96 -13.25 -7.97
CA ALA A 139 -16.38 -11.86 -8.14
C ALA A 139 -17.02 -11.64 -9.53
N LEU A 140 -16.49 -12.27 -10.58
CA LEU A 140 -17.08 -12.24 -11.93
C LEU A 140 -18.49 -12.84 -11.95
N ALA A 141 -18.70 -13.98 -11.27
CA ALA A 141 -20.02 -14.60 -11.16
C ALA A 141 -21.05 -13.68 -10.48
N LEU A 142 -20.62 -12.90 -9.47
CA LEU A 142 -21.48 -11.86 -8.86
C LEU A 142 -21.84 -10.76 -9.86
N VAL A 143 -20.87 -10.26 -10.60
CA VAL A 143 -21.09 -9.20 -11.61
C VAL A 143 -22.05 -9.68 -12.71
N GLN A 144 -21.93 -10.93 -13.18
CA GLN A 144 -22.83 -11.52 -14.16
C GLN A 144 -24.29 -11.60 -13.65
N GLN A 145 -24.47 -11.70 -12.34
CA GLN A 145 -25.79 -11.63 -11.69
C GLN A 145 -26.27 -10.19 -11.44
N GLY A 146 -25.56 -9.18 -11.93
CA GLY A 146 -25.86 -7.76 -11.69
C GLY A 146 -25.51 -7.28 -10.27
N ILE A 147 -24.69 -8.02 -9.54
CA ILE A 147 -24.30 -7.73 -8.17
C ILE A 147 -22.91 -7.08 -8.16
N ASN A 148 -22.79 -5.92 -7.52
CA ASN A 148 -21.48 -5.27 -7.31
C ASN A 148 -20.73 -5.98 -6.15
N PRO A 149 -19.56 -6.60 -6.37
CA PRO A 149 -18.82 -7.33 -5.34
C PRO A 149 -18.32 -6.47 -4.17
N ILE A 150 -18.18 -5.16 -4.38
CA ILE A 150 -17.66 -4.19 -3.40
C ILE A 150 -18.66 -3.08 -3.07
N GLY A 151 -19.91 -3.23 -3.55
CA GLY A 151 -21.00 -2.30 -3.29
C GLY A 151 -22.11 -2.94 -2.45
N PHE A 152 -22.68 -2.19 -1.51
CA PHE A 152 -23.77 -2.66 -0.64
C PHE A 152 -24.56 -1.49 -0.04
N PRO A 153 -25.78 -1.71 0.46
CA PRO A 153 -26.57 -0.69 1.15
C PRO A 153 -25.84 -0.14 2.38
N GLY A 154 -25.79 1.17 2.52
CA GLY A 154 -25.13 1.85 3.63
C GLY A 154 -23.64 2.16 3.38
N LEU A 155 -23.09 1.83 2.21
CA LEU A 155 -21.76 2.30 1.81
C LEU A 155 -21.82 3.79 1.42
N ARG A 156 -20.90 4.59 1.99
CA ARG A 156 -20.77 6.03 1.76
C ARG A 156 -19.34 6.36 1.34
N MET A 157 -19.21 7.09 0.25
CA MET A 157 -17.91 7.57 -0.25
C MET A 157 -17.76 9.05 0.10
N ALA A 158 -16.77 9.40 0.93
CA ALA A 158 -16.49 10.78 1.29
C ALA A 158 -15.33 11.33 0.45
N ILE A 159 -15.63 12.28 -0.43
CA ILE A 159 -14.68 12.90 -1.35
C ILE A 159 -14.21 14.24 -0.81
N THR A 160 -15.11 15.08 -0.36
CA THR A 160 -14.82 16.44 0.12
C THR A 160 -14.33 16.44 1.57
N SER A 161 -13.67 17.53 1.97
CA SER A 161 -13.24 17.71 3.35
C SER A 161 -14.40 17.90 4.32
N ASP A 162 -15.53 18.45 3.84
CA ASP A 162 -16.68 18.67 4.69
C ASP A 162 -17.47 17.39 4.93
N GLU A 163 -17.59 16.52 3.91
CA GLU A 163 -18.11 15.16 4.10
C GLU A 163 -17.27 14.38 5.12
N SER A 164 -15.93 14.47 5.02
CA SER A 164 -15.02 13.83 5.97
C SER A 164 -15.23 14.32 7.41
N LYS A 165 -15.40 15.62 7.62
CA LYS A 165 -15.68 16.19 8.94
C LYS A 165 -17.01 15.68 9.50
N MET A 166 -18.05 15.62 8.65
CA MET A 166 -19.40 15.19 9.07
C MET A 166 -19.42 13.75 9.59
N ILE A 167 -18.51 12.87 9.16
CA ILE A 167 -18.39 11.51 9.69
C ILE A 167 -18.17 11.53 11.22
N ASN A 168 -17.33 12.45 11.70
CA ASN A 168 -16.99 12.56 13.13
C ASN A 168 -18.11 13.20 13.99
N PHE A 169 -19.08 13.89 13.37
CA PHE A 169 -20.25 14.46 14.05
C PHE A 169 -21.46 13.51 14.08
N ASN A 170 -21.38 12.38 13.38
CA ASN A 170 -22.41 11.36 13.44
C ASN A 170 -22.16 10.44 14.65
N ASP A 171 -23.04 10.44 15.63
CA ASP A 171 -22.89 9.68 16.87
C ASP A 171 -23.24 8.18 16.75
N LYS A 172 -23.86 7.75 15.64
CA LYS A 172 -24.20 6.35 15.43
C LYS A 172 -22.93 5.52 15.19
N PRO A 173 -22.85 4.32 15.76
CA PRO A 173 -21.77 3.37 15.47
C PRO A 173 -21.63 3.11 13.96
N LYS A 174 -20.43 3.17 13.44
CA LYS A 174 -20.13 3.04 12.02
C LYS A 174 -18.75 2.44 11.79
N VAL A 175 -18.54 1.93 10.58
CA VAL A 175 -17.21 1.53 10.10
C VAL A 175 -16.61 2.66 9.28
N ILE A 176 -15.35 3.00 9.52
CA ILE A 176 -14.60 4.04 8.81
C ILE A 176 -13.34 3.43 8.23
N LEU A 177 -13.28 3.32 6.89
CA LEU A 177 -12.10 2.95 6.12
C LEU A 177 -11.39 4.22 5.64
N SER A 178 -10.14 4.41 6.02
CA SER A 178 -9.41 5.63 5.64
C SER A 178 -7.92 5.38 5.43
N ALA A 179 -7.32 6.07 4.47
CA ALA A 179 -5.89 6.00 4.21
C ALA A 179 -5.12 7.06 5.05
N SER A 180 -3.86 6.79 5.40
CA SER A 180 -3.00 5.69 4.99
C SER A 180 -3.07 4.48 5.93
N GLY A 181 -2.71 3.30 5.43
CA GLY A 181 -2.73 2.05 6.21
C GLY A 181 -1.77 2.02 7.39
N MET A 182 -0.70 2.82 7.39
CA MET A 182 0.30 2.93 8.47
C MET A 182 0.09 4.17 9.37
N CYS A 183 -0.99 4.92 9.16
CA CYS A 183 -1.39 6.10 9.95
C CYS A 183 -0.45 7.32 9.87
N GLU A 184 0.52 7.33 8.95
CA GLU A 184 1.52 8.41 8.84
C GLU A 184 0.98 9.66 8.14
N ALA A 185 -0.01 9.51 7.27
CA ALA A 185 -0.58 10.60 6.48
C ALA A 185 -2.07 10.37 6.23
N GLY A 186 -2.73 11.36 5.61
CA GLY A 186 -4.12 11.23 5.17
C GLY A 186 -5.16 11.49 6.25
N ARG A 187 -6.43 11.27 5.86
CA ARG A 187 -7.60 11.55 6.70
C ARG A 187 -7.73 10.61 7.89
N ILE A 188 -7.13 9.43 7.82
CA ILE A 188 -7.06 8.49 8.95
C ILE A 188 -6.58 9.16 10.24
N ARG A 189 -5.63 10.09 10.16
CA ARG A 189 -5.09 10.78 11.33
C ARG A 189 -6.15 11.63 12.04
N HIS A 190 -7.09 12.20 11.30
CA HIS A 190 -8.23 12.91 11.89
C HIS A 190 -9.19 11.94 12.57
N HIS A 191 -9.51 10.79 11.95
CA HIS A 191 -10.34 9.78 12.57
C HIS A 191 -9.69 9.19 13.83
N LEU A 192 -8.37 8.97 13.81
CA LEU A 192 -7.63 8.54 14.99
C LEU A 192 -7.72 9.58 16.12
N LYS A 193 -7.56 10.88 15.81
CA LYS A 193 -7.71 11.95 16.80
C LYS A 193 -9.08 11.92 17.47
N HIS A 194 -10.15 11.61 16.74
CA HIS A 194 -11.52 11.57 17.24
C HIS A 194 -11.90 10.26 17.94
N ASN A 195 -11.17 9.16 17.70
CA ASN A 195 -11.57 7.84 18.20
C ASN A 195 -10.58 7.20 19.18
N LEU A 196 -9.29 7.55 19.21
CA LEU A 196 -8.30 6.91 20.09
C LEU A 196 -8.59 7.08 21.58
N TRP A 197 -9.13 8.20 22.02
CA TRP A 197 -9.48 8.47 23.41
C TRP A 197 -10.81 7.85 23.85
N ARG A 198 -11.58 7.28 22.91
CA ARG A 198 -12.90 6.68 23.16
C ARG A 198 -12.75 5.20 23.50
N LYS A 199 -13.14 4.80 24.71
CA LYS A 199 -13.11 3.40 25.18
C LYS A 199 -14.03 2.46 24.42
N ASP A 200 -15.09 3.00 23.83
CA ASP A 200 -16.08 2.26 23.05
C ASP A 200 -15.60 1.96 21.63
N SER A 201 -14.69 2.76 21.09
CA SER A 201 -14.19 2.61 19.72
C SER A 201 -13.11 1.52 19.59
N THR A 202 -12.95 1.02 18.37
CA THR A 202 -11.87 0.07 18.01
C THR A 202 -11.10 0.62 16.81
N ILE A 203 -9.77 0.51 16.87
CA ILE A 203 -8.89 0.68 15.71
C ILE A 203 -8.45 -0.72 15.28
N LEU A 204 -8.80 -1.10 14.05
CA LEU A 204 -8.48 -2.42 13.49
C LEU A 204 -7.42 -2.30 12.40
N PHE A 205 -6.24 -2.83 12.65
CA PHE A 205 -5.21 -2.94 11.64
C PHE A 205 -5.45 -4.17 10.76
N VAL A 206 -5.33 -3.98 9.46
CA VAL A 206 -5.59 -4.99 8.41
C VAL A 206 -4.40 -5.17 7.47
N GLY A 207 -3.19 -4.99 8.00
CA GLY A 207 -1.95 -5.13 7.24
C GLY A 207 -0.73 -4.84 8.09
N TYR A 208 0.43 -5.19 7.56
CA TYR A 208 1.71 -5.01 8.22
C TYR A 208 1.97 -3.54 8.59
N GLN A 209 2.54 -3.33 9.78
CA GLN A 209 2.90 -2.02 10.28
C GLN A 209 4.41 -1.91 10.44
N VAL A 210 5.04 -1.08 9.61
CA VAL A 210 6.51 -0.89 9.61
C VAL A 210 6.96 -0.31 10.95
N PRO A 211 8.04 -0.83 11.57
CA PRO A 211 8.62 -0.27 12.78
C PRO A 211 8.87 1.24 12.68
N GLY A 212 8.48 1.97 13.72
CA GLY A 212 8.60 3.43 13.78
C GLY A 212 7.42 4.21 13.23
N THR A 213 6.43 3.57 12.61
CA THR A 213 5.18 4.21 12.19
C THR A 213 4.19 4.35 13.35
N LEU A 214 3.25 5.29 13.22
CA LEU A 214 2.19 5.47 14.22
C LEU A 214 1.35 4.20 14.38
N GLY A 215 1.03 3.50 13.30
CA GLY A 215 0.30 2.24 13.36
C GLY A 215 1.07 1.16 14.14
N ASN A 216 2.38 1.06 13.96
CA ASN A 216 3.22 0.14 14.71
C ASN A 216 3.28 0.50 16.21
N MET A 217 3.37 1.79 16.55
CA MET A 217 3.33 2.26 17.94
C MET A 217 2.02 1.87 18.61
N LEU A 218 0.89 2.03 17.93
CA LEU A 218 -0.43 1.66 18.46
C LEU A 218 -0.55 0.15 18.68
N LEU A 219 -0.12 -0.68 17.71
CA LEU A 219 -0.10 -2.14 17.85
C LEU A 219 0.78 -2.61 19.00
N ASN A 220 1.89 -1.92 19.26
CA ASN A 220 2.80 -2.23 20.37
C ASN A 220 2.31 -1.65 21.71
N GLY A 221 1.06 -1.18 21.80
CA GLY A 221 0.43 -0.80 23.07
C GLY A 221 0.80 0.59 23.57
N ALA A 222 1.15 1.54 22.69
CA ALA A 222 1.33 2.93 23.07
C ALA A 222 0.12 3.45 23.85
N LYS A 223 0.36 4.07 25.01
CA LYS A 223 -0.69 4.62 25.88
C LYS A 223 -1.10 6.03 25.47
N GLU A 224 -0.23 6.73 24.77
CA GLU A 224 -0.46 8.04 24.23
C GLU A 224 0.30 8.22 22.90
N VAL A 225 -0.23 9.03 22.00
CA VAL A 225 0.39 9.37 20.70
C VAL A 225 0.23 10.85 20.40
N LYS A 226 1.13 11.40 19.56
CA LYS A 226 1.04 12.80 19.12
C LYS A 226 0.37 12.89 17.75
N LEU A 227 -0.75 13.59 17.68
CA LEU A 227 -1.48 13.90 16.46
C LEU A 227 -1.72 15.40 16.34
N PHE A 228 -1.29 16.01 15.24
CA PHE A 228 -1.44 17.44 14.99
C PHE A 228 -0.92 18.36 16.12
N GLY A 229 0.17 17.95 16.79
CA GLY A 229 0.76 18.68 17.91
C GLY A 229 0.12 18.43 19.28
N GLU A 230 -0.98 17.71 19.34
CA GLU A 230 -1.68 17.35 20.58
C GLU A 230 -1.32 15.92 21.03
N THR A 231 -1.21 15.70 22.32
CA THR A 231 -1.07 14.36 22.91
C THR A 231 -2.46 13.75 23.08
N ILE A 232 -2.70 12.59 22.49
CA ILE A 232 -3.97 11.86 22.56
C ILE A 232 -3.73 10.58 23.34
N GLU A 233 -4.51 10.38 24.39
CA GLU A 233 -4.52 9.13 25.16
C GLU A 233 -5.14 8.00 24.33
N VAL A 234 -4.57 6.80 24.37
CA VAL A 234 -5.06 5.62 23.67
C VAL A 234 -5.91 4.79 24.62
N GLN A 235 -7.22 4.98 24.58
CA GLN A 235 -8.22 4.23 25.33
C GLN A 235 -9.04 3.30 24.45
N ALA A 236 -9.08 3.56 23.13
CA ALA A 236 -9.72 2.69 22.16
C ALA A 236 -9.08 1.28 22.16
N LYS A 237 -9.89 0.27 21.86
CA LYS A 237 -9.37 -1.09 21.65
C LYS A 237 -8.54 -1.11 20.38
N ILE A 238 -7.32 -1.63 20.46
CA ILE A 238 -6.46 -1.85 19.29
C ILE A 238 -6.51 -3.33 18.96
N GLU A 239 -6.92 -3.64 17.73
CA GLU A 239 -6.96 -5.02 17.22
C GLU A 239 -6.17 -5.12 15.91
N ASN A 240 -5.73 -6.33 15.61
CA ASN A 240 -5.09 -6.69 14.34
C ASN A 240 -5.83 -7.88 13.73
N LEU A 241 -6.11 -7.81 12.45
CA LEU A 241 -6.65 -8.94 11.69
C LEU A 241 -5.46 -9.64 11.02
N PRO A 242 -5.03 -10.80 11.54
CA PRO A 242 -3.79 -11.44 11.08
C PRO A 242 -3.95 -12.06 9.69
N GLY A 243 -2.83 -12.30 9.03
CA GLY A 243 -2.78 -13.09 7.79
C GLY A 243 -3.17 -12.34 6.51
N ILE A 244 -3.68 -11.11 6.59
CA ILE A 244 -3.97 -10.33 5.39
C ILE A 244 -2.67 -9.68 4.90
N SER A 245 -1.92 -10.36 4.05
CA SER A 245 -0.72 -9.86 3.40
C SER A 245 -0.99 -9.39 1.97
N GLY A 246 -0.20 -8.43 1.48
CA GLY A 246 -0.13 -8.06 0.07
C GLY A 246 0.92 -8.85 -0.70
N HIS A 247 1.79 -9.60 0.00
CA HIS A 247 2.94 -10.31 -0.56
C HIS A 247 2.82 -11.81 -0.31
N ALA A 248 3.29 -12.59 -1.27
CA ALA A 248 3.39 -14.04 -1.19
C ALA A 248 4.40 -14.47 -0.11
N ASP A 249 4.19 -15.65 0.44
CA ASP A 249 5.13 -16.28 1.37
C ASP A 249 6.25 -17.06 0.63
N VAL A 250 7.20 -17.59 1.38
CA VAL A 250 8.35 -18.32 0.82
C VAL A 250 7.93 -19.44 -0.14
N ASN A 251 6.88 -20.20 0.18
CA ASN A 251 6.44 -21.32 -0.66
C ASN A 251 5.85 -20.82 -1.99
N GLN A 252 5.06 -19.73 -1.93
CA GLN A 252 4.42 -19.14 -3.09
C GLN A 252 5.43 -18.43 -4.00
N LEU A 253 6.42 -17.72 -3.41
CA LEU A 253 7.53 -17.11 -4.14
C LEU A 253 8.38 -18.17 -4.84
N THR A 254 8.73 -19.25 -4.12
CA THR A 254 9.48 -20.39 -4.68
C THR A 254 8.72 -21.05 -5.81
N LYS A 255 7.41 -21.29 -5.63
CA LYS A 255 6.54 -21.83 -6.68
C LYS A 255 6.52 -20.91 -7.89
N TRP A 256 6.40 -19.60 -7.70
CA TRP A 256 6.32 -18.66 -8.82
C TRP A 256 7.59 -18.70 -9.68
N VAL A 257 8.78 -18.68 -9.06
CA VAL A 257 10.05 -18.70 -9.80
C VAL A 257 10.37 -20.08 -10.38
N SER A 258 9.82 -21.16 -9.84
CA SER A 258 10.01 -22.52 -10.36
C SER A 258 9.30 -22.77 -11.70
N MET A 259 8.39 -21.90 -12.11
CA MET A 259 7.61 -22.06 -13.35
C MET A 259 8.37 -21.65 -14.61
N PHE A 260 9.55 -21.03 -14.48
CA PHE A 260 10.37 -20.68 -15.63
C PHE A 260 11.08 -21.91 -16.21
N ASP A 261 10.79 -22.22 -17.50
CA ASP A 261 11.44 -23.27 -18.28
C ASP A 261 11.72 -22.76 -19.70
N PRO A 262 12.97 -22.66 -20.17
CA PRO A 262 14.21 -23.01 -19.44
C PRO A 262 14.46 -22.11 -18.23
N LYS A 263 15.25 -22.63 -17.28
CA LYS A 263 15.67 -21.88 -16.10
C LYS A 263 16.35 -20.55 -16.49
N PRO A 264 16.04 -19.45 -15.80
CA PRO A 264 16.70 -18.17 -16.02
C PRO A 264 18.22 -18.29 -15.80
N LYS A 265 19.00 -17.51 -16.55
CA LYS A 265 20.45 -17.41 -16.33
C LYS A 265 20.78 -16.89 -14.93
N ARG A 266 19.96 -15.98 -14.42
CA ARG A 266 20.06 -15.49 -13.04
C ARG A 266 18.74 -14.93 -12.55
N VAL A 267 18.50 -15.10 -11.23
CA VAL A 267 17.40 -14.50 -10.48
C VAL A 267 17.99 -13.48 -9.50
N PHE A 268 17.59 -12.22 -9.65
CA PHE A 268 17.95 -11.14 -8.74
C PHE A 268 16.87 -11.01 -7.68
N ILE A 269 17.25 -11.17 -6.42
CA ILE A 269 16.36 -11.12 -5.28
C ILE A 269 16.40 -9.72 -4.67
N VAL A 270 15.30 -9.01 -4.72
CA VAL A 270 15.16 -7.62 -4.28
C VAL A 270 13.95 -7.45 -3.37
N HIS A 271 13.66 -6.22 -2.91
CA HIS A 271 12.45 -5.86 -2.16
C HIS A 271 12.19 -6.79 -0.96
N GLY A 272 13.09 -6.75 0.00
CA GLY A 272 13.03 -7.45 1.28
C GLY A 272 14.03 -6.86 2.27
N GLU A 273 14.00 -7.32 3.51
CA GLU A 273 15.05 -7.01 4.47
C GLU A 273 16.36 -7.68 4.03
N ASP A 274 17.50 -7.05 4.28
CA ASP A 274 18.83 -7.52 3.80
C ASP A 274 19.07 -9.01 4.06
N LYS A 275 18.77 -9.46 5.28
CA LYS A 275 18.91 -10.88 5.64
C LYS A 275 17.93 -11.80 4.92
N VAL A 276 16.71 -11.33 4.68
CA VAL A 276 15.66 -12.11 4.01
C VAL A 276 16.00 -12.30 2.54
N THR A 277 16.50 -11.24 1.86
CA THR A 277 16.92 -11.34 0.46
C THR A 277 18.05 -12.35 0.27
N GLU A 278 19.06 -12.33 1.15
CA GLU A 278 20.18 -13.28 1.12
C GLU A 278 19.73 -14.72 1.41
N GLN A 279 18.89 -14.91 2.43
CA GLN A 279 18.34 -16.24 2.80
C GLN A 279 17.48 -16.81 1.67
N PHE A 280 16.63 -15.99 1.06
CA PHE A 280 15.79 -16.45 -0.04
C PHE A 280 16.58 -16.77 -1.29
N ALA A 281 17.65 -16.00 -1.61
CA ALA A 281 18.55 -16.33 -2.69
C ALA A 281 19.23 -17.69 -2.47
N ALA A 282 19.71 -17.97 -1.26
CA ALA A 282 20.29 -19.27 -0.91
C ALA A 282 19.25 -20.39 -1.01
N HIS A 283 18.03 -20.16 -0.48
CA HIS A 283 16.92 -21.13 -0.52
C HIS A 283 16.56 -21.58 -1.95
N ILE A 284 16.34 -20.64 -2.88
CA ILE A 284 16.00 -21.02 -4.27
C ILE A 284 17.19 -21.63 -5.03
N HIS A 285 18.43 -21.29 -4.65
CA HIS A 285 19.60 -21.95 -5.20
C HIS A 285 19.66 -23.42 -4.75
N GLU A 286 19.49 -23.69 -3.45
CA GLU A 286 19.52 -25.02 -2.89
C GLU A 286 18.35 -25.89 -3.37
N GLU A 287 17.14 -25.36 -3.39
CA GLU A 287 15.93 -26.12 -3.70
C GLU A 287 15.72 -26.31 -5.21
N LEU A 288 15.97 -25.27 -6.01
CA LEU A 288 15.67 -25.27 -7.44
C LEU A 288 16.91 -25.34 -8.34
N GLY A 289 18.10 -25.19 -7.77
CA GLY A 289 19.36 -25.11 -8.55
C GLY A 289 19.40 -23.90 -9.49
N LEU A 290 18.79 -22.78 -9.07
CA LEU A 290 18.80 -21.52 -9.80
C LEU A 290 20.00 -20.67 -9.38
N GLU A 291 20.61 -19.97 -10.33
CA GLU A 291 21.60 -18.94 -10.04
C GLU A 291 20.89 -17.70 -9.45
N ALA A 292 20.85 -17.60 -8.13
CA ALA A 292 20.19 -16.53 -7.41
C ALA A 292 21.19 -15.57 -6.75
N TYR A 293 20.87 -14.28 -6.75
CA TYR A 293 21.74 -13.25 -6.21
C TYR A 293 20.94 -12.11 -5.59
N ALA A 294 21.29 -11.73 -4.37
CA ALA A 294 20.74 -10.56 -3.67
C ALA A 294 21.66 -9.35 -3.93
N PRO A 295 21.30 -8.42 -4.85
CA PRO A 295 22.17 -7.32 -5.24
C PRO A 295 22.21 -6.22 -4.19
N PHE A 296 23.39 -5.61 -4.02
CA PHE A 296 23.55 -4.38 -3.26
C PHE A 296 23.38 -3.15 -4.17
N SER A 297 23.10 -2.02 -3.55
CA SER A 297 22.98 -0.75 -4.29
C SER A 297 24.28 -0.41 -5.00
N GLY A 298 24.25 -0.29 -6.33
CA GLY A 298 25.41 -0.04 -7.18
C GLY A 298 26.00 -1.30 -7.82
N ASP A 299 25.50 -2.50 -7.51
CA ASP A 299 25.86 -3.70 -8.29
C ASP A 299 25.35 -3.55 -9.74
N ALA A 300 26.20 -3.85 -10.72
CA ALA A 300 25.83 -3.82 -12.13
C ALA A 300 26.25 -5.11 -12.83
N PHE A 301 25.38 -5.59 -13.73
CA PHE A 301 25.58 -6.84 -14.46
C PHE A 301 25.45 -6.61 -15.95
N ASP A 302 26.36 -7.22 -16.70
CA ASP A 302 26.28 -7.35 -18.15
C ASP A 302 25.26 -8.45 -18.49
N LEU A 303 24.24 -8.12 -19.23
CA LEU A 303 23.14 -9.06 -19.55
C LEU A 303 23.46 -10.05 -20.67
N LEU A 304 24.48 -9.78 -21.49
CA LEU A 304 24.92 -10.72 -22.51
C LEU A 304 25.72 -11.86 -21.88
N THR A 305 26.70 -11.50 -21.05
CA THR A 305 27.62 -12.44 -20.42
C THR A 305 27.15 -12.98 -19.07
N GLY A 306 26.26 -12.25 -18.40
CA GLY A 306 25.85 -12.50 -17.00
C GLY A 306 26.90 -12.09 -15.97
N ALA A 307 28.00 -11.45 -16.38
CA ALA A 307 29.09 -11.06 -15.48
C ALA A 307 28.71 -9.84 -14.62
N CYS A 308 29.16 -9.84 -13.36
CA CYS A 308 29.12 -8.63 -12.54
C CYS A 308 30.21 -7.68 -13.00
N VAL A 309 29.84 -6.51 -13.53
CA VAL A 309 30.75 -5.50 -14.09
C VAL A 309 31.09 -4.38 -13.10
N ALA A 310 30.26 -4.20 -12.06
CA ALA A 310 30.55 -3.31 -10.94
C ALA A 310 29.97 -3.89 -9.65
N GLN A 311 30.69 -3.74 -8.56
CA GLN A 311 30.22 -4.10 -7.23
C GLN A 311 29.85 -2.85 -6.45
N GLY A 312 28.65 -2.82 -5.89
CA GLY A 312 28.17 -1.80 -5.01
C GLY A 312 28.80 -1.85 -3.61
N SER A 313 28.48 -0.84 -2.81
CA SER A 313 28.94 -0.79 -1.42
C SER A 313 28.26 -1.88 -0.59
N ARG A 314 29.06 -2.62 0.18
CA ARG A 314 28.60 -3.59 1.19
C ARG A 314 28.38 -2.95 2.57
N GLU A 315 28.70 -1.67 2.70
CA GLU A 315 28.46 -0.95 3.94
C GLU A 315 26.97 -0.68 4.09
N ALA A 316 26.42 -1.06 5.24
CA ALA A 316 25.04 -0.71 5.57
C ALA A 316 24.91 0.82 5.59
N VAL A 317 24.05 1.36 4.75
CA VAL A 317 23.67 2.77 4.84
C VAL A 317 23.02 2.96 6.21
N GLU A 318 23.70 3.66 7.12
CA GLU A 318 23.08 4.05 8.36
C GLU A 318 21.73 4.68 8.02
N LYS A 319 20.64 4.05 8.44
CA LYS A 319 19.30 4.66 8.39
C LYS A 319 19.44 5.94 9.21
N LYS A 320 19.72 7.06 8.56
CA LYS A 320 19.55 8.36 9.19
C LYS A 320 18.17 8.29 9.77
N SER A 321 18.09 8.23 11.11
CA SER A 321 16.81 8.34 11.79
C SER A 321 16.19 9.59 11.18
N THR A 322 15.20 9.42 10.35
CA THR A 322 14.31 10.48 9.94
C THR A 322 13.49 10.80 11.20
N ARG A 323 14.15 11.33 12.22
CA ARG A 323 13.56 12.44 12.91
C ARG A 323 13.31 13.42 11.76
N ALA A 324 12.12 13.37 11.21
CA ALA A 324 11.56 14.49 10.52
C ALA A 324 11.62 15.62 11.55
N VAL A 325 12.76 16.26 11.61
CA VAL A 325 12.82 17.64 12.00
C VAL A 325 11.86 18.23 10.98
N ASN A 326 10.66 18.56 11.43
CA ASN A 326 9.73 19.41 10.72
C ASN A 326 10.44 20.75 10.60
N ASN A 327 11.47 20.78 9.75
CA ASN A 327 12.18 21.97 9.43
C ASN A 327 11.27 22.71 8.46
N ILE A 328 10.27 23.39 9.06
CA ILE A 328 9.34 24.27 8.36
C ILE A 328 10.12 25.23 7.49
N PHE A 329 11.32 25.63 7.95
CA PHE A 329 12.23 26.46 7.18
C PHE A 329 12.77 25.74 5.93
N ALA A 330 13.19 24.49 6.03
CA ALA A 330 13.61 23.71 4.86
C ALA A 330 12.47 23.51 3.85
N ARG A 331 11.22 23.32 4.32
CA ARG A 331 10.03 23.27 3.45
C ARG A 331 9.77 24.63 2.78
N LEU A 332 10.02 25.75 3.48
CA LEU A 332 9.90 27.09 2.92
C LEU A 332 10.96 27.32 1.85
N VAL A 333 12.21 26.93 2.10
CA VAL A 333 13.31 27.01 1.12
C VAL A 333 12.97 26.19 -0.13
N ALA A 334 12.53 24.93 0.03
CA ALA A 334 12.13 24.10 -1.10
C ALA A 334 10.95 24.68 -1.91
N ALA A 335 10.01 25.35 -1.24
CA ALA A 335 8.93 26.07 -1.92
C ALA A 335 9.46 27.27 -2.72
N GLY A 336 10.45 27.99 -2.20
CA GLY A 336 11.13 29.06 -2.91
C GLY A 336 11.88 28.56 -4.16
N GLU A 337 12.63 27.47 -4.05
CA GLU A 337 13.33 26.85 -5.18
C GLU A 337 12.35 26.38 -6.28
N ARG A 338 11.22 25.79 -5.87
CA ARG A 338 10.14 25.44 -6.81
C ARG A 338 9.56 26.67 -7.50
N LEU A 339 9.35 27.76 -6.77
CA LEU A 339 8.87 29.02 -7.34
C LEU A 339 9.86 29.57 -8.38
N MET A 340 11.16 29.56 -8.10
CA MET A 340 12.21 29.94 -9.05
C MET A 340 12.20 29.08 -10.31
N THR A 341 11.94 27.79 -10.17
CA THR A 341 11.81 26.86 -11.31
C THR A 341 10.60 27.22 -12.18
N VAL A 342 9.47 27.57 -11.57
CA VAL A 342 8.26 28.03 -12.28
C VAL A 342 8.53 29.35 -13.00
N ILE A 343 9.16 30.33 -12.35
CA ILE A 343 9.51 31.61 -12.96
C ILE A 343 10.36 31.43 -14.23
N ARG A 344 11.39 30.57 -14.18
CA ARG A 344 12.22 30.25 -15.36
C ARG A 344 11.43 29.64 -16.51
N LYS A 345 10.41 28.81 -16.20
CA LYS A 345 9.54 28.19 -17.22
C LYS A 345 8.55 29.19 -17.84
N CYS A 346 8.33 30.33 -17.21
CA CYS A 346 7.45 31.38 -17.74
C CYS A 346 8.17 32.32 -18.72
N GLU A 347 9.44 32.09 -19.00
CA GLU A 347 10.17 32.86 -20.00
C GLU A 347 9.49 32.74 -21.39
N GLY A 348 9.18 33.89 -22.01
CA GLY A 348 8.40 33.93 -23.27
C GLY A 348 6.89 34.01 -23.14
N MET A 349 6.32 33.98 -21.94
CA MET A 349 4.89 34.23 -21.74
C MET A 349 4.52 35.72 -22.00
N PRO A 350 3.23 36.00 -22.30
CA PRO A 350 2.77 37.39 -22.52
C PRO A 350 3.03 38.29 -21.31
N ASN A 351 3.55 39.48 -21.54
CA ASN A 351 3.92 40.46 -20.50
C ASN A 351 2.81 40.74 -19.50
N ARG A 352 1.52 40.71 -19.93
CA ARG A 352 0.36 40.90 -19.05
C ARG A 352 0.22 39.82 -17.99
N GLU A 353 0.54 38.57 -18.34
CA GLU A 353 0.47 37.44 -17.41
C GLU A 353 1.67 37.39 -16.50
N LEU A 354 2.86 37.71 -17.05
CA LEU A 354 4.09 37.85 -16.27
C LEU A 354 3.96 38.96 -15.23
N GLY A 355 3.35 40.11 -15.59
CA GLY A 355 3.06 41.21 -14.66
C GLY A 355 2.19 40.78 -13.49
N LYS A 356 1.06 40.09 -13.76
CA LYS A 356 0.19 39.55 -12.71
C LYS A 356 0.90 38.58 -11.77
N PHE A 357 1.75 37.70 -12.33
CA PHE A 357 2.50 36.74 -11.54
C PHE A 357 3.54 37.42 -10.67
N ALA A 358 4.25 38.44 -11.20
CA ALA A 358 5.18 39.27 -10.44
C ALA A 358 4.47 39.99 -9.29
N ASP A 359 3.28 40.55 -9.51
CA ASP A 359 2.50 41.24 -8.48
C ASP A 359 2.13 40.28 -7.34
N GLN A 360 1.70 39.06 -7.64
CA GLN A 360 1.39 38.03 -6.63
C GLN A 360 2.60 37.63 -5.78
N ILE A 361 3.78 37.55 -6.40
CA ILE A 361 5.01 37.24 -5.68
C ILE A 361 5.37 38.41 -4.77
N ASN A 362 5.29 39.66 -5.26
CA ASN A 362 5.56 40.86 -4.49
C ASN A 362 4.58 41.02 -3.31
N GLU A 363 3.30 40.75 -3.50
CA GLU A 363 2.31 40.72 -2.39
C GLU A 363 2.70 39.70 -1.32
N LEU A 364 3.14 38.50 -1.74
CA LEU A 364 3.60 37.48 -0.80
C LEU A 364 4.84 37.94 -0.02
N CYS A 365 5.83 38.53 -0.70
CA CYS A 365 7.03 39.06 -0.07
C CYS A 365 6.68 40.15 0.93
N ASN A 366 5.91 41.15 0.52
CA ASN A 366 5.50 42.29 1.37
C ASN A 366 4.75 41.81 2.64
N LYS A 367 3.98 40.72 2.55
CA LYS A 367 3.27 40.16 3.70
C LYS A 367 4.20 39.58 4.75
N TRP A 368 5.39 39.12 4.37
CA TRP A 368 6.31 38.37 5.22
C TRP A 368 7.63 39.14 5.49
N GLU A 369 7.93 40.23 4.77
CA GLU A 369 8.98 41.18 5.13
C GLU A 369 8.55 41.94 6.40
N ARG A 370 9.25 41.65 7.52
CA ARG A 370 9.07 42.34 8.80
C ARG A 370 10.23 43.31 9.05
#